data_afccff79f6caac8f0f09c98ccb4b7436
#
_entry.id   afccff79f6caac8f0f09c98ccb4b7436
#
_cell.length_a   1.000
_cell.length_b   1.000
_cell.length_c   1.000
_cell.angle_alpha   90.00
_cell.angle_beta   90.00
_cell.angle_gamma   90.00
#
_symmetry.space_group_name_H-M   'P 1'
#
loop_
_entity.id
_entity.type
_entity.pdbx_description
1 polymer ?
#
loop_
_entity_poly.entity_id
_entity_poly.type
_entity_poly.pdbx_seq_one_letter_code
_entity_poly.pdbx_strand_id
1 'polypeptide(L)'
;PMDPRSVDATLVVTPHRLELPPALARGRAVGLMAQLYQVRSAGSWGVGDLGDLAELAAWAATEHDADFVLINPLHAAQPVAPMEPSPYLPTTRRFVNPLYLRVADVPETDDLDDAASAKVAAFGAVATALNSVDRINRDDAWAAKREALWIVFSAGRTAEREQAFAEFCAREGSGLTTFATWCAIADDHGLPWTTWPEELQDPDSVAVALYREDHLEAVTFHQWL
;
A
#
# COMPACT_ATOMS: atom_id res chain seq x y z
N PRO A 1 -29.20 6.55 -27.80
CA PRO A 1 -28.82 5.16 -27.60
C PRO A 1 -27.35 5.05 -28.00
N MET A 2 -26.47 4.70 -27.05
CA MET A 2 -25.07 4.42 -27.36
C MET A 2 -24.98 3.17 -28.24
N ASP A 3 -24.13 3.21 -29.25
CA ASP A 3 -23.82 2.03 -30.05
C ASP A 3 -23.21 0.98 -29.10
N PRO A 4 -23.79 -0.22 -28.98
CA PRO A 4 -23.26 -1.28 -28.11
C PRO A 4 -21.84 -1.74 -28.47
N ARG A 5 -21.26 -1.19 -29.54
CA ARG A 5 -19.87 -1.42 -29.97
C ARG A 5 -18.93 -0.27 -29.65
N SER A 6 -19.41 0.81 -28.98
CA SER A 6 -18.53 1.87 -28.56
C SER A 6 -17.67 1.39 -27.38
N VAL A 7 -16.36 1.40 -27.55
CA VAL A 7 -15.38 1.14 -26.48
C VAL A 7 -14.83 2.49 -26.05
N ASP A 8 -14.99 2.82 -24.77
CA ASP A 8 -14.36 4.00 -24.21
C ASP A 8 -12.85 3.78 -24.12
N ALA A 9 -12.09 4.72 -24.70
CA ALA A 9 -10.64 4.73 -24.60
C ALA A 9 -10.16 6.04 -23.98
N THR A 10 -9.18 5.93 -23.11
CA THR A 10 -8.56 7.11 -22.50
C THR A 10 -7.56 7.72 -23.47
N LEU A 11 -7.80 8.99 -23.88
CA LEU A 11 -6.83 9.79 -24.61
C LEU A 11 -5.93 10.55 -23.63
N VAL A 12 -4.65 10.22 -23.63
CA VAL A 12 -3.64 10.94 -22.82
C VAL A 12 -3.00 12.00 -23.70
N VAL A 13 -3.24 13.28 -23.37
CA VAL A 13 -2.59 14.43 -24.02
C VAL A 13 -1.42 14.89 -23.18
N THR A 14 -0.22 14.82 -23.73
CA THR A 14 1.02 15.19 -23.04
C THR A 14 1.69 16.38 -23.71
N PRO A 15 2.56 17.13 -23.00
CA PRO A 15 3.47 18.06 -23.66
C PRO A 15 4.32 17.33 -24.70
N HIS A 16 4.74 18.06 -25.74
CA HIS A 16 5.62 17.51 -26.78
C HIS A 16 6.95 16.99 -26.22
N ARG A 17 7.42 17.59 -25.12
CA ARG A 17 8.66 17.21 -24.42
C ARG A 17 8.45 17.35 -22.92
N LEU A 18 8.93 16.38 -22.16
CA LEU A 18 9.08 16.50 -20.71
C LEU A 18 10.40 17.21 -20.42
N GLU A 19 10.33 18.26 -19.62
CA GLU A 19 11.50 19.00 -19.17
C GLU A 19 11.95 18.51 -17.79
N LEU A 20 13.25 18.64 -17.53
CA LEU A 20 13.76 18.39 -16.19
C LEU A 20 13.22 19.44 -15.21
N PRO A 21 12.96 19.06 -13.95
CA PRO A 21 12.68 20.05 -12.92
C PRO A 21 13.78 21.11 -12.86
N PRO A 22 13.46 22.40 -12.61
CA PRO A 22 14.45 23.47 -12.59
C PRO A 22 15.65 23.22 -11.67
N ALA A 23 15.45 22.51 -10.56
CA ALA A 23 16.52 22.10 -9.65
C ALA A 23 17.54 21.17 -10.32
N LEU A 24 17.11 20.30 -11.24
CA LEU A 24 17.96 19.34 -11.96
C LEU A 24 18.48 19.89 -13.30
N ALA A 25 17.94 21.01 -13.79
CA ALA A 25 18.31 21.59 -15.08
C ALA A 25 19.64 22.38 -15.04
N ARG A 26 20.21 22.63 -13.86
CA ARG A 26 21.34 23.53 -13.66
C ARG A 26 22.73 22.91 -13.83
N GLY A 27 22.82 21.65 -14.22
CA GLY A 27 24.11 20.98 -14.38
C GLY A 27 24.00 19.46 -14.16
N ARG A 28 24.99 18.91 -13.42
CA ARG A 28 24.96 17.49 -13.04
C ARG A 28 24.19 17.34 -11.74
N ALA A 29 23.27 16.39 -11.73
CA ALA A 29 22.59 15.94 -10.53
C ALA A 29 23.22 14.64 -10.03
N VAL A 30 23.36 14.48 -8.73
CA VAL A 30 23.86 13.28 -8.06
C VAL A 30 22.78 12.76 -7.13
N GLY A 31 22.54 11.46 -7.17
CA GLY A 31 21.52 10.84 -6.30
C GLY A 31 21.89 9.43 -5.90
N LEU A 32 21.10 8.89 -4.98
CA LEU A 32 21.19 7.50 -4.56
C LEU A 32 20.14 6.67 -5.25
N MET A 33 20.49 5.40 -5.52
CA MET A 33 19.52 4.39 -5.95
C MET A 33 19.47 3.26 -4.92
N ALA A 34 18.28 2.95 -4.45
CA ALA A 34 18.06 1.91 -3.44
C ALA A 34 16.83 1.06 -3.76
N GLN A 35 16.86 -0.19 -3.33
CA GLN A 35 15.67 -1.01 -3.25
C GLN A 35 15.07 -0.79 -1.86
N LEU A 36 13.95 -0.05 -1.77
CA LEU A 36 13.39 0.37 -0.48
C LEU A 36 13.18 -0.80 0.47
N TYR A 37 12.69 -1.94 -0.02
CA TYR A 37 12.47 -3.11 0.81
C TYR A 37 13.74 -3.66 1.49
N GLN A 38 14.94 -3.25 1.06
CA GLN A 38 16.23 -3.63 1.66
C GLN A 38 16.77 -2.56 2.62
N VAL A 39 16.25 -1.34 2.57
CA VAL A 39 16.65 -0.23 3.44
C VAL A 39 15.96 -0.41 4.78
N ARG A 40 16.63 -1.08 5.71
CA ARG A 40 16.08 -1.39 7.03
C ARG A 40 16.80 -0.62 8.12
N SER A 41 16.03 -0.03 9.03
CA SER A 41 16.48 0.61 10.26
C SER A 41 15.98 -0.18 11.49
N ALA A 42 16.27 0.33 12.69
CA ALA A 42 15.73 -0.24 13.92
C ALA A 42 14.19 -0.12 14.00
N GLY A 43 13.59 0.83 13.29
CA GLY A 43 12.15 1.03 13.24
C GLY A 43 11.41 0.19 12.19
N SER A 44 12.15 -0.47 11.29
CA SER A 44 11.53 -1.29 10.24
C SER A 44 10.93 -2.58 10.80
N TRP A 45 9.88 -3.06 10.16
CA TRP A 45 9.22 -4.32 10.49
C TRP A 45 9.58 -5.41 9.48
N GLY A 46 10.86 -5.81 9.47
CA GLY A 46 11.40 -6.85 8.57
C GLY A 46 11.60 -6.44 7.10
N VAL A 47 10.97 -5.35 6.69
CA VAL A 47 11.02 -4.79 5.33
C VAL A 47 11.19 -3.28 5.46
N GLY A 48 12.06 -2.69 4.65
CA GLY A 48 12.20 -1.24 4.58
C GLY A 48 10.89 -0.57 4.13
N ASP A 49 10.54 0.55 4.75
CA ASP A 49 9.25 1.22 4.62
C ASP A 49 9.37 2.73 4.29
N LEU A 50 8.24 3.44 4.27
CA LEU A 50 8.21 4.86 3.93
C LEU A 50 8.93 5.73 4.97
N GLY A 51 8.96 5.34 6.24
CA GLY A 51 9.77 6.00 7.26
C GLY A 51 11.27 5.85 6.97
N ASP A 52 11.72 4.62 6.60
CA ASP A 52 13.11 4.40 6.18
C ASP A 52 13.47 5.21 4.92
N LEU A 53 12.51 5.37 4.00
CA LEU A 53 12.70 6.22 2.82
C LEU A 53 12.89 7.69 3.22
N ALA A 54 12.07 8.19 4.14
CA ALA A 54 12.17 9.57 4.62
C ALA A 54 13.51 9.83 5.30
N GLU A 55 13.97 8.91 6.16
CA GLU A 55 15.28 8.98 6.82
C GLU A 55 16.43 8.92 5.79
N LEU A 56 16.37 8.01 4.83
CA LEU A 56 17.37 7.88 3.76
C LEU A 56 17.44 9.16 2.90
N ALA A 57 16.29 9.71 2.53
CA ALA A 57 16.22 10.91 1.71
C ALA A 57 16.78 12.14 2.45
N ALA A 58 16.42 12.30 3.72
CA ALA A 58 16.94 13.37 4.56
C ALA A 58 18.47 13.26 4.72
N TRP A 59 18.97 12.06 5.07
CA TRP A 59 20.40 11.80 5.19
C TRP A 59 21.16 12.04 3.89
N ALA A 60 20.64 11.57 2.77
CA ALA A 60 21.26 11.75 1.46
C ALA A 60 21.39 13.24 1.09
N ALA A 61 20.35 14.02 1.38
CA ALA A 61 20.35 15.46 1.10
C ALA A 61 21.28 16.24 2.03
N THR A 62 21.24 15.95 3.36
CA THR A 62 21.98 16.77 4.35
C THR A 62 23.46 16.43 4.45
N GLU A 63 23.81 15.13 4.35
CA GLU A 63 25.18 14.66 4.54
C GLU A 63 25.96 14.46 3.23
N HIS A 64 25.26 14.36 2.10
CA HIS A 64 25.87 14.01 0.81
C HIS A 64 25.47 14.92 -0.35
N ASP A 65 24.74 16.01 -0.08
CA ASP A 65 24.26 16.96 -1.11
C ASP A 65 23.56 16.25 -2.28
N ALA A 66 22.86 15.14 -2.01
CA ALA A 66 22.16 14.41 -3.04
C ALA A 66 20.92 15.15 -3.52
N ASP A 67 20.74 15.22 -4.84
CA ASP A 67 19.62 15.90 -5.49
C ASP A 67 18.36 15.03 -5.54
N PHE A 68 18.51 13.71 -5.47
CA PHE A 68 17.38 12.77 -5.53
C PHE A 68 17.70 11.41 -4.92
N VAL A 69 16.65 10.69 -4.56
CA VAL A 69 16.68 9.23 -4.26
C VAL A 69 15.76 8.51 -5.23
N LEU A 70 16.28 7.52 -5.93
CA LEU A 70 15.51 6.64 -6.81
C LEU A 70 15.28 5.30 -6.10
N ILE A 71 14.02 4.90 -6.02
CA ILE A 71 13.62 3.63 -5.39
C ILE A 71 12.91 2.70 -6.38
N ASN A 72 12.72 1.45 -5.97
CA ASN A 72 11.85 0.51 -6.69
C ASN A 72 10.38 1.01 -6.73
N PRO A 73 9.55 0.50 -7.66
CA PRO A 73 8.12 0.79 -7.65
C PRO A 73 7.46 0.40 -6.32
N LEU A 74 6.56 1.26 -5.83
CA LEU A 74 5.79 1.04 -4.61
C LEU A 74 4.39 0.46 -4.87
N HIS A 75 4.17 -0.07 -6.05
CA HIS A 75 2.87 -0.54 -6.52
C HIS A 75 2.32 -1.69 -5.67
N ALA A 76 0.99 -1.73 -5.54
CA ALA A 76 0.29 -2.73 -4.75
C ALA A 76 0.57 -4.15 -5.27
N ALA A 77 1.02 -5.02 -4.35
CA ALA A 77 1.19 -6.44 -4.56
C ALA A 77 -0.10 -7.21 -4.18
N GLN A 78 -0.03 -8.53 -4.22
CA GLN A 78 -1.10 -9.40 -3.71
C GLN A 78 -1.27 -9.18 -2.19
N PRO A 79 -2.52 -9.18 -1.69
CA PRO A 79 -2.79 -8.91 -0.27
C PRO A 79 -2.53 -10.11 0.65
N VAL A 80 -2.37 -11.31 0.09
CA VAL A 80 -2.23 -12.58 0.83
C VAL A 80 -0.95 -13.32 0.45
N ALA A 81 -0.45 -14.13 1.38
CA ALA A 81 0.71 -14.97 1.15
C ALA A 81 0.43 -16.10 0.12
N PRO A 82 1.47 -16.55 -0.61
CA PRO A 82 2.84 -16.04 -0.57
C PRO A 82 2.99 -14.69 -1.26
N MET A 83 3.59 -13.72 -0.58
CA MET A 83 3.77 -12.37 -1.11
C MET A 83 4.74 -12.37 -2.29
N GLU A 84 4.33 -11.73 -3.41
CA GLU A 84 5.20 -11.57 -4.57
C GLU A 84 6.49 -10.81 -4.19
N PRO A 85 7.67 -11.42 -4.35
CA PRO A 85 8.93 -10.79 -3.94
C PRO A 85 9.37 -9.65 -4.87
N SER A 86 8.89 -9.63 -6.11
CA SER A 86 9.30 -8.65 -7.12
C SER A 86 8.37 -7.44 -7.13
N PRO A 87 8.85 -6.22 -6.83
CA PRO A 87 8.04 -5.02 -6.93
C PRO A 87 7.69 -4.65 -8.38
N TYR A 88 8.26 -5.36 -9.34
CA TYR A 88 8.02 -5.16 -10.77
C TYR A 88 6.87 -6.02 -11.32
N LEU A 89 6.28 -6.88 -10.49
CA LEU A 89 5.13 -7.72 -10.81
C LEU A 89 3.91 -7.32 -9.92
N PRO A 90 3.42 -6.07 -10.00
CA PRO A 90 2.33 -5.62 -9.16
C PRO A 90 0.99 -6.19 -9.61
N THR A 91 0.06 -6.33 -8.66
CA THR A 91 -1.35 -6.59 -8.94
C THR A 91 -1.99 -5.39 -9.64
N THR A 92 -1.68 -4.19 -9.16
CA THR A 92 -2.10 -2.94 -9.80
C THR A 92 -1.02 -1.87 -9.62
N ARG A 93 -0.91 -0.97 -10.62
CA ARG A 93 -0.03 0.21 -10.56
C ARG A 93 -0.73 1.45 -10.03
N ARG A 94 -2.02 1.35 -9.73
CA ARG A 94 -2.84 2.49 -9.31
C ARG A 94 -2.69 2.80 -7.82
N PHE A 95 -2.46 1.76 -7.01
CA PHE A 95 -2.38 1.88 -5.56
C PHE A 95 -1.01 1.48 -5.04
N VAL A 96 -0.71 1.88 -3.81
CA VAL A 96 0.55 1.59 -3.12
C VAL A 96 0.44 0.28 -2.35
N ASN A 97 1.55 -0.45 -2.24
CA ASN A 97 1.64 -1.65 -1.43
C ASN A 97 1.68 -1.29 0.06
N PRO A 98 0.69 -1.71 0.86
CA PRO A 98 0.65 -1.39 2.28
C PRO A 98 1.79 -2.01 3.10
N LEU A 99 2.53 -2.96 2.53
CA LEU A 99 3.76 -3.46 3.14
C LEU A 99 4.77 -2.34 3.45
N TYR A 100 4.75 -1.25 2.67
CA TYR A 100 5.64 -0.10 2.88
C TYR A 100 5.13 0.92 3.90
N LEU A 101 3.94 0.73 4.50
CA LEU A 101 3.49 1.59 5.60
C LEU A 101 4.36 1.37 6.84
N ARG A 102 4.74 2.45 7.51
CA ARG A 102 5.27 2.41 8.87
C ARG A 102 4.11 2.52 9.83
N VAL A 103 3.82 1.45 10.56
CA VAL A 103 2.63 1.37 11.43
C VAL A 103 2.63 2.51 12.46
N ALA A 104 3.79 2.82 13.04
CA ALA A 104 3.93 3.88 14.03
C ALA A 104 3.64 5.30 13.48
N ASP A 105 3.70 5.49 12.16
CA ASP A 105 3.45 6.80 11.53
C ASP A 105 1.98 6.94 11.07
N VAL A 106 1.16 5.92 11.30
CA VAL A 106 -0.28 5.99 11.02
C VAL A 106 -0.94 6.84 12.10
N PRO A 107 -1.59 7.98 11.76
CA PRO A 107 -2.08 8.94 12.75
C PRO A 107 -3.01 8.33 13.80
N GLU A 108 -3.83 7.36 13.42
CA GLU A 108 -4.76 6.68 14.31
C GLU A 108 -4.07 5.86 15.43
N THR A 109 -2.74 5.66 15.34
CA THR A 109 -1.98 5.00 16.42
C THR A 109 -1.90 5.84 17.68
N ASP A 110 -1.98 7.17 17.55
CA ASP A 110 -1.93 8.10 18.69
C ASP A 110 -3.20 8.06 19.55
N ASP A 111 -4.31 7.58 18.97
CA ASP A 111 -5.62 7.52 19.64
C ASP A 111 -5.94 6.14 20.24
N LEU A 112 -5.00 5.18 20.14
CA LEU A 112 -5.18 3.83 20.69
C LEU A 112 -5.22 3.84 22.21
N ASP A 113 -6.10 3.04 22.79
CA ASP A 113 -6.04 2.74 24.22
C ASP A 113 -4.80 1.88 24.58
N ASP A 114 -4.51 1.76 25.87
CA ASP A 114 -3.34 1.01 26.37
C ASP A 114 -3.35 -0.46 25.91
N ALA A 115 -4.52 -1.08 25.83
CA ALA A 115 -4.64 -2.49 25.44
C ALA A 115 -4.39 -2.70 23.94
N ALA A 116 -4.91 -1.83 23.08
CA ALA A 116 -4.66 -1.83 21.65
C ALA A 116 -3.21 -1.49 21.35
N SER A 117 -2.66 -0.45 22.00
CA SER A 117 -1.25 -0.06 21.88
C SER A 117 -0.31 -1.22 22.26
N ALA A 118 -0.60 -1.93 23.34
CA ALA A 118 0.20 -3.09 23.75
C ALA A 118 0.16 -4.23 22.73
N LYS A 119 -0.99 -4.47 22.09
CA LYS A 119 -1.11 -5.47 21.01
C LYS A 119 -0.32 -5.06 19.77
N VAL A 120 -0.44 -3.82 19.32
CA VAL A 120 0.34 -3.28 18.19
C VAL A 120 1.84 -3.39 18.47
N ALA A 121 2.28 -3.02 19.68
CA ALA A 121 3.68 -3.17 20.10
C ALA A 121 4.16 -4.63 20.10
N ALA A 122 3.31 -5.57 20.48
CA ALA A 122 3.64 -7.00 20.43
C ALA A 122 3.88 -7.48 18.99
N PHE A 123 3.02 -7.11 18.03
CA PHE A 123 3.25 -7.38 16.62
C PHE A 123 4.51 -6.69 16.09
N GLY A 124 4.76 -5.45 16.53
CA GLY A 124 5.98 -4.72 16.21
C GLY A 124 7.23 -5.44 16.67
N ALA A 125 7.24 -5.99 17.89
CA ALA A 125 8.38 -6.75 18.41
C ALA A 125 8.67 -8.02 17.59
N VAL A 126 7.63 -8.74 17.17
CA VAL A 126 7.76 -9.91 16.30
C VAL A 126 8.33 -9.50 14.92
N ALA A 127 7.77 -8.47 14.32
CA ALA A 127 8.18 -8.03 12.99
C ALA A 127 9.59 -7.40 12.98
N THR A 128 9.95 -6.63 14.02
CA THR A 128 11.30 -6.04 14.15
C THR A 128 12.39 -7.12 14.29
N ALA A 129 12.09 -8.26 14.92
CA ALA A 129 13.03 -9.38 14.97
C ALA A 129 13.43 -9.90 13.58
N LEU A 130 12.57 -9.72 12.58
CA LEU A 130 12.87 -10.08 11.18
C LEU A 130 13.94 -9.20 10.53
N ASN A 131 14.31 -8.06 11.14
CA ASN A 131 15.41 -7.22 10.64
C ASN A 131 16.77 -7.91 10.72
N SER A 132 16.92 -8.89 11.61
CA SER A 132 18.17 -9.62 11.83
C SER A 132 18.38 -10.82 10.91
N VAL A 133 17.37 -11.19 10.09
CA VAL A 133 17.48 -12.32 9.17
C VAL A 133 18.08 -11.90 7.83
N ASP A 134 18.87 -12.78 7.20
CA ASP A 134 19.55 -12.50 5.94
C ASP A 134 18.58 -12.33 4.77
N ARG A 135 17.47 -13.07 4.78
CA ARG A 135 16.46 -13.01 3.73
C ARG A 135 15.23 -12.28 4.25
N ILE A 136 14.73 -11.37 3.42
CA ILE A 136 13.47 -10.68 3.71
C ILE A 136 12.33 -11.70 3.70
N ASN A 137 11.68 -11.86 4.84
CA ASN A 137 10.47 -12.66 4.99
C ASN A 137 9.25 -11.74 4.91
N ARG A 138 8.74 -11.58 3.69
CA ARG A 138 7.59 -10.68 3.42
C ARG A 138 6.30 -11.21 4.01
N ASP A 139 6.12 -12.52 4.02
CA ASP A 139 4.90 -13.16 4.52
C ASP A 139 4.71 -12.88 6.00
N ASP A 140 5.74 -13.15 6.84
CA ASP A 140 5.67 -12.89 8.27
C ASP A 140 5.63 -11.38 8.58
N ALA A 141 6.38 -10.56 7.83
CA ALA A 141 6.36 -9.11 7.97
C ALA A 141 4.97 -8.54 7.66
N TRP A 142 4.33 -9.00 6.60
CA TRP A 142 2.97 -8.59 6.23
C TRP A 142 1.94 -9.10 7.22
N ALA A 143 2.02 -10.35 7.64
CA ALA A 143 1.10 -10.90 8.63
C ALA A 143 1.07 -10.07 9.92
N ALA A 144 2.24 -9.77 10.48
CA ALA A 144 2.34 -8.94 11.69
C ALA A 144 1.84 -7.50 11.45
N LYS A 145 2.21 -6.90 10.31
CA LYS A 145 1.82 -5.54 9.95
C LYS A 145 0.31 -5.43 9.72
N ARG A 146 -0.27 -6.40 9.01
CA ARG A 146 -1.71 -6.44 8.72
C ARG A 146 -2.55 -6.53 10.01
N GLU A 147 -2.17 -7.39 10.95
CA GLU A 147 -2.86 -7.52 12.24
C GLU A 147 -2.77 -6.22 13.06
N ALA A 148 -1.59 -5.59 13.09
CA ALA A 148 -1.42 -4.30 13.76
C ALA A 148 -2.27 -3.20 13.10
N LEU A 149 -2.27 -3.11 11.77
CA LEU A 149 -3.06 -2.14 11.01
C LEU A 149 -4.56 -2.39 11.17
N TRP A 150 -4.99 -3.66 11.30
CA TRP A 150 -6.38 -3.97 11.61
C TRP A 150 -6.81 -3.46 12.99
N ILE A 151 -5.94 -3.56 14.01
CA ILE A 151 -6.21 -3.00 15.33
C ILE A 151 -6.35 -1.48 15.25
N VAL A 152 -5.44 -0.82 14.53
CA VAL A 152 -5.46 0.64 14.34
C VAL A 152 -6.74 1.08 13.61
N PHE A 153 -7.10 0.41 12.52
CA PHE A 153 -8.32 0.66 11.77
C PHE A 153 -9.58 0.49 12.63
N SER A 154 -9.65 -0.58 13.45
CA SER A 154 -10.80 -0.93 14.28
C SER A 154 -10.98 0.02 15.47
N ALA A 155 -9.95 0.74 15.89
CA ALA A 155 -10.06 1.77 16.94
C ALA A 155 -10.87 2.98 16.47
N GLY A 156 -11.06 3.12 15.17
CA GLY A 156 -11.80 4.22 14.57
C GLY A 156 -10.90 5.41 14.22
N ARG A 157 -11.52 6.45 13.73
CA ARG A 157 -10.87 7.67 13.25
C ARG A 157 -11.50 8.92 13.85
N THR A 158 -10.72 9.97 14.04
CA THR A 158 -11.28 11.30 14.36
C THR A 158 -12.19 11.79 13.22
N ALA A 159 -13.05 12.75 13.51
CA ALA A 159 -13.95 13.31 12.49
C ALA A 159 -13.18 13.90 11.29
N GLU A 160 -12.02 14.52 11.53
CA GLU A 160 -11.14 15.06 10.48
C GLU A 160 -10.58 13.95 9.60
N ARG A 161 -10.08 12.85 10.22
CA ARG A 161 -9.54 11.71 9.51
C ARG A 161 -10.63 10.94 8.75
N GLU A 162 -11.82 10.83 9.31
CA GLU A 162 -12.96 10.23 8.61
C GLU A 162 -13.38 11.04 7.39
N GLN A 163 -13.38 12.37 7.50
CA GLN A 163 -13.65 13.24 6.35
C GLN A 163 -12.57 13.06 5.26
N ALA A 164 -11.28 13.07 5.64
CA ALA A 164 -10.18 12.88 4.70
C ALA A 164 -10.26 11.52 4.00
N PHE A 165 -10.62 10.45 4.72
CA PHE A 165 -10.84 9.13 4.15
C PHE A 165 -12.03 9.11 3.18
N ALA A 166 -13.16 9.73 3.54
CA ALA A 166 -14.31 9.84 2.65
C ALA A 166 -13.99 10.62 1.36
N GLU A 167 -13.23 11.71 1.46
CA GLU A 167 -12.76 12.48 0.30
C GLU A 167 -11.80 11.67 -0.59
N PHE A 168 -10.91 10.88 0.01
CA PHE A 168 -10.05 9.95 -0.71
C PHE A 168 -10.87 8.91 -1.47
N CYS A 169 -11.80 8.23 -0.82
CA CYS A 169 -12.69 7.25 -1.45
C CYS A 169 -13.50 7.84 -2.60
N ALA A 170 -14.03 9.05 -2.41
CA ALA A 170 -14.80 9.76 -3.44
C ALA A 170 -13.92 10.11 -4.66
N ARG A 171 -12.67 10.55 -4.42
CA ARG A 171 -11.71 10.88 -5.49
C ARG A 171 -11.28 9.66 -6.29
N GLU A 172 -10.97 8.56 -5.60
CA GLU A 172 -10.52 7.32 -6.25
C GLU A 172 -11.66 6.53 -6.90
N GLY A 173 -12.88 6.69 -6.40
CA GLY A 173 -14.11 6.18 -7.00
C GLY A 173 -14.19 4.66 -7.06
N SER A 174 -14.92 4.17 -8.08
CA SER A 174 -15.19 2.73 -8.25
C SER A 174 -13.94 1.86 -8.36
N GLY A 175 -12.84 2.40 -8.91
CA GLY A 175 -11.60 1.65 -9.03
C GLY A 175 -11.00 1.23 -7.69
N LEU A 176 -11.06 2.11 -6.67
CA LEU A 176 -10.63 1.77 -5.31
C LEU A 176 -11.57 0.72 -4.70
N THR A 177 -12.89 0.93 -4.83
CA THR A 177 -13.87 -0.02 -4.30
C THR A 177 -13.72 -1.40 -4.93
N THR A 178 -13.53 -1.48 -6.24
CA THR A 178 -13.33 -2.76 -6.95
C THR A 178 -12.05 -3.46 -6.48
N PHE A 179 -10.94 -2.72 -6.38
CA PHE A 179 -9.67 -3.29 -5.91
C PHE A 179 -9.75 -3.76 -4.46
N ALA A 180 -10.33 -2.95 -3.57
CA ALA A 180 -10.53 -3.31 -2.16
C ALA A 180 -11.43 -4.54 -2.01
N THR A 181 -12.50 -4.65 -2.81
CA THR A 181 -13.36 -5.84 -2.85
C THR A 181 -12.58 -7.07 -3.29
N TRP A 182 -11.75 -6.95 -4.34
CA TRP A 182 -10.88 -8.03 -4.79
C TRP A 182 -9.90 -8.46 -3.70
N CYS A 183 -9.33 -7.52 -2.93
CA CYS A 183 -8.46 -7.83 -1.80
C CYS A 183 -9.22 -8.59 -0.69
N ALA A 184 -10.44 -8.16 -0.35
CA ALA A 184 -11.25 -8.84 0.65
C ALA A 184 -11.64 -10.28 0.22
N ILE A 185 -12.00 -10.48 -1.05
CA ILE A 185 -12.25 -11.83 -1.59
C ILE A 185 -10.97 -12.68 -1.53
N ALA A 186 -9.80 -12.07 -1.83
CA ALA A 186 -8.53 -12.79 -1.74
C ALA A 186 -8.16 -13.19 -0.30
N ASP A 187 -8.53 -12.41 0.70
CA ASP A 187 -8.35 -12.77 2.11
C ASP A 187 -9.11 -14.06 2.46
N ASP A 188 -10.32 -14.23 1.94
CA ASP A 188 -11.17 -15.40 2.23
C ASP A 188 -10.85 -16.62 1.37
N HIS A 189 -10.55 -16.40 0.10
CA HIS A 189 -10.43 -17.48 -0.89
C HIS A 189 -8.99 -17.77 -1.32
N GLY A 190 -8.02 -16.91 -0.93
CA GLY A 190 -6.63 -17.02 -1.39
C GLY A 190 -6.46 -16.65 -2.86
N LEU A 191 -5.29 -16.97 -3.41
CA LEU A 191 -4.94 -16.74 -4.81
C LEU A 191 -4.42 -18.04 -5.45
N PRO A 192 -4.50 -18.20 -6.78
CA PRO A 192 -4.91 -17.20 -7.77
C PRO A 192 -6.44 -17.03 -7.85
N TRP A 193 -6.90 -15.83 -8.17
CA TRP A 193 -8.32 -15.48 -8.29
C TRP A 193 -9.10 -16.37 -9.27
N THR A 194 -8.42 -17.00 -10.24
CA THR A 194 -9.02 -17.96 -11.19
C THR A 194 -9.50 -19.27 -10.53
N THR A 195 -9.17 -19.48 -9.26
CA THR A 195 -9.65 -20.64 -8.47
C THR A 195 -10.87 -20.30 -7.60
N TRP A 196 -11.28 -19.04 -7.58
CA TRP A 196 -12.47 -18.62 -6.84
C TRP A 196 -13.75 -19.21 -7.45
N PRO A 197 -14.87 -19.22 -6.73
CA PRO A 197 -16.18 -19.47 -7.33
C PRO A 197 -16.39 -18.61 -8.59
N GLU A 198 -16.93 -19.19 -9.65
CA GLU A 198 -17.05 -18.54 -10.96
C GLU A 198 -17.79 -17.19 -10.85
N GLU A 199 -18.80 -17.11 -10.00
CA GLU A 199 -19.57 -15.90 -9.72
C GLU A 199 -18.77 -14.78 -9.03
N LEU A 200 -17.63 -15.09 -8.40
CA LEU A 200 -16.73 -14.09 -7.78
C LEU A 200 -15.56 -13.68 -8.69
N GLN A 201 -15.43 -14.28 -9.87
CA GLN A 201 -14.35 -13.94 -10.81
C GLN A 201 -14.67 -12.74 -11.70
N ASP A 202 -15.94 -12.33 -11.77
CA ASP A 202 -16.39 -11.15 -12.52
C ASP A 202 -16.69 -10.01 -11.53
N PRO A 203 -15.92 -8.90 -11.54
CA PRO A 203 -16.12 -7.78 -10.63
C PRO A 203 -17.47 -7.09 -10.77
N ASP A 204 -18.14 -7.24 -11.91
CA ASP A 204 -19.45 -6.64 -12.20
C ASP A 204 -20.62 -7.59 -11.90
N SER A 205 -20.36 -8.80 -11.38
CA SER A 205 -21.38 -9.77 -11.03
C SER A 205 -22.22 -9.34 -9.82
N VAL A 206 -23.45 -9.86 -9.76
CA VAL A 206 -24.33 -9.66 -8.60
C VAL A 206 -23.71 -10.30 -7.34
N ALA A 207 -23.02 -11.41 -7.49
CA ALA A 207 -22.38 -12.10 -6.36
C ALA A 207 -21.27 -11.24 -5.72
N VAL A 208 -20.44 -10.56 -6.52
CA VAL A 208 -19.43 -9.63 -6.02
C VAL A 208 -20.06 -8.40 -5.37
N ALA A 209 -21.20 -7.92 -5.89
CA ALA A 209 -21.92 -6.81 -5.27
C ALA A 209 -22.47 -7.21 -3.88
N LEU A 210 -23.08 -8.39 -3.76
CA LEU A 210 -23.55 -8.92 -2.48
C LEU A 210 -22.40 -9.23 -1.51
N TYR A 211 -21.32 -9.83 -1.99
CA TYR A 211 -20.11 -10.06 -1.18
C TYR A 211 -19.60 -8.75 -0.55
N ARG A 212 -19.56 -7.68 -1.32
CA ARG A 212 -19.13 -6.35 -0.84
C ARG A 212 -20.03 -5.81 0.27
N GLU A 213 -21.35 -6.02 0.16
CA GLU A 213 -22.31 -5.60 1.18
C GLU A 213 -22.14 -6.40 2.46
N ASP A 214 -21.97 -7.74 2.34
CA ASP A 214 -21.82 -8.65 3.47
C ASP A 214 -20.45 -8.51 4.18
N HIS A 215 -19.41 -8.04 3.47
CA HIS A 215 -18.02 -7.89 3.98
C HIS A 215 -17.56 -6.44 3.99
N LEU A 216 -18.48 -5.51 4.25
CA LEU A 216 -18.22 -4.06 4.17
C LEU A 216 -17.02 -3.62 5.00
N GLU A 217 -16.84 -4.18 6.19
CA GLU A 217 -15.72 -3.83 7.09
C GLU A 217 -14.37 -4.20 6.47
N ALA A 218 -14.24 -5.42 5.93
CA ALA A 218 -13.02 -5.89 5.26
C ALA A 218 -12.71 -5.06 4.00
N VAL A 219 -13.74 -4.75 3.20
CA VAL A 219 -13.58 -3.88 2.03
C VAL A 219 -13.15 -2.48 2.43
N THR A 220 -13.75 -1.91 3.49
CA THR A 220 -13.38 -0.58 4.02
C THR A 220 -11.96 -0.57 4.56
N PHE A 221 -11.52 -1.64 5.21
CA PHE A 221 -10.13 -1.80 5.64
C PHE A 221 -9.16 -1.74 4.46
N HIS A 222 -9.43 -2.48 3.38
CA HIS A 222 -8.60 -2.43 2.18
C HIS A 222 -8.66 -1.10 1.42
N GLN A 223 -9.73 -0.32 1.57
CA GLN A 223 -9.79 1.05 1.04
C GLN A 223 -8.94 2.02 1.87
N TRP A 224 -8.85 1.77 3.18
CA TRP A 224 -8.09 2.58 4.11
C TRP A 224 -6.58 2.33 4.02
N LEU A 225 -6.16 1.07 3.78
CA LEU A 225 -4.76 0.68 3.52
C LEU A 225 -4.21 1.35 2.26
#